data_123db21113c5ba93078c41b2d32004c4
#
_entry.id   123db21113c5ba93078c41b2d32004c4
#
_cell.length_a   1.000
_cell.length_b   1.000
_cell.length_c   1.000
_cell.angle_alpha   90.00
_cell.angle_beta   90.00
_cell.angle_gamma   90.00
#
_symmetry.space_group_name_H-M   'P 1'
#
loop_
_entity.id
_entity.type
_entity.pdbx_description
1 polymer ?
#
loop_
_entity_poly.entity_id
_entity_poly.type
_entity_poly.pdbx_seq_one_letter_code
_entity_poly.pdbx_strand_id
1 'polypeptide(L)'
;VEAYLARGMHIDDFAPNLSFFFSNGMDPEYTVLGRVARRIWAITLRDKYGANERSQKLKYHIQTSGRSLHAQEIQFNDIRTTLQALIAIYDNCNSLHTTPTEESVRRAMAIQLIINREWGLAKNENTSQGSFIIEELTELLEEAVLTEFERIADRGGVLGAMETGYQRGKIQDESMTYEMLKHTGELPIIGVNTFRNPNTDDTPQVL
;
A
#
# COMPACT_ATOMS: atom_id res chain seq x y z
N VAL A 1 -18.04 9.80 -3.93
CA VAL A 1 -18.33 10.72 -5.05
C VAL A 1 -19.85 10.78 -5.28
N GLU A 2 -20.47 9.68 -5.71
CA GLU A 2 -21.89 9.63 -6.10
C GLU A 2 -22.84 10.23 -5.05
N ALA A 3 -22.62 9.95 -3.76
CA ALA A 3 -23.47 10.47 -2.68
C ALA A 3 -23.45 12.00 -2.55
N TYR A 4 -22.34 12.65 -2.88
CA TYR A 4 -22.23 14.11 -2.89
C TYR A 4 -22.86 14.73 -4.14
N LEU A 5 -22.62 14.10 -5.30
CA LEU A 5 -23.25 14.52 -6.54
C LEU A 5 -24.77 14.43 -6.46
N ALA A 6 -25.31 13.33 -5.89
CA ALA A 6 -26.73 13.15 -5.66
C ALA A 6 -27.37 14.22 -4.75
N ARG A 7 -26.56 14.90 -3.94
CA ARG A 7 -26.96 16.02 -3.08
C ARG A 7 -26.76 17.39 -3.74
N GLY A 8 -26.40 17.42 -5.02
CA GLY A 8 -26.28 18.65 -5.80
C GLY A 8 -24.92 19.36 -5.65
N MET A 9 -23.91 18.72 -5.05
CA MET A 9 -22.56 19.28 -5.03
C MET A 9 -21.88 19.11 -6.39
N HIS A 10 -21.11 20.09 -6.82
CA HIS A 10 -20.26 19.95 -8.01
C HIS A 10 -19.00 19.13 -7.67
N ILE A 11 -18.53 18.32 -8.62
CA ILE A 11 -17.38 17.43 -8.40
C ILE A 11 -16.13 18.19 -7.93
N ASP A 12 -15.88 19.36 -8.48
CA ASP A 12 -14.68 20.15 -8.19
C ASP A 12 -14.72 20.87 -6.83
N ASP A 13 -15.89 20.93 -6.17
CA ASP A 13 -16.02 21.53 -4.86
C ASP A 13 -15.50 20.61 -3.74
N PHE A 14 -15.54 19.30 -3.95
CA PHE A 14 -15.15 18.33 -2.92
C PHE A 14 -14.02 17.38 -3.32
N ALA A 15 -13.93 16.97 -4.59
CA ALA A 15 -12.94 15.97 -5.01
C ALA A 15 -11.49 16.34 -4.66
N PRO A 16 -11.05 17.61 -4.78
CA PRO A 16 -9.70 18.00 -4.39
C PRO A 16 -9.39 17.82 -2.89
N ASN A 17 -10.41 17.70 -2.05
CA ASN A 17 -10.28 17.52 -0.60
C ASN A 17 -10.33 16.05 -0.17
N LEU A 18 -10.64 15.13 -1.09
CA LEU A 18 -10.59 13.70 -0.83
C LEU A 18 -9.13 13.25 -0.77
N SER A 19 -8.83 12.39 0.18
CA SER A 19 -7.55 11.74 0.33
C SER A 19 -7.74 10.27 0.68
N PHE A 20 -6.73 9.47 0.37
CA PHE A 20 -6.76 8.04 0.52
C PHE A 20 -5.60 7.58 1.39
N PHE A 21 -5.73 6.40 1.94
CA PHE A 21 -4.75 5.79 2.80
C PHE A 21 -4.47 4.38 2.31
N PHE A 22 -3.18 4.06 2.14
CA PHE A 22 -2.73 2.72 1.79
C PHE A 22 -1.69 2.23 2.79
N SER A 23 -1.57 0.91 2.89
CA SER A 23 -0.54 0.25 3.68
C SER A 23 0.36 -0.56 2.75
N ASN A 24 1.67 -0.32 2.80
CA ASN A 24 2.64 -1.04 1.99
C ASN A 24 3.19 -2.26 2.72
N GLY A 25 3.11 -3.41 2.07
CA GLY A 25 3.80 -4.64 2.47
C GLY A 25 5.12 -4.85 1.72
N MET A 26 5.51 -6.10 1.58
CA MET A 26 6.76 -6.52 0.92
C MET A 26 6.52 -7.12 -0.48
N ASP A 27 5.27 -7.34 -0.88
CA ASP A 27 4.94 -7.90 -2.18
C ASP A 27 5.20 -6.89 -3.31
N PRO A 28 5.57 -7.36 -4.52
CA PRO A 28 5.92 -6.50 -5.65
C PRO A 28 4.81 -5.52 -6.06
N GLU A 29 3.55 -5.90 -5.88
CA GLU A 29 2.37 -5.10 -6.21
C GLU A 29 2.34 -3.75 -5.50
N TYR A 30 2.92 -3.67 -4.32
CA TYR A 30 3.01 -2.40 -3.58
C TYR A 30 3.88 -1.35 -4.27
N THR A 31 4.75 -1.75 -5.20
CA THR A 31 5.57 -0.80 -5.98
C THR A 31 4.76 0.03 -6.96
N VAL A 32 3.56 -0.42 -7.33
CA VAL A 32 2.70 0.23 -8.34
C VAL A 32 1.31 0.58 -7.82
N LEU A 33 0.99 0.27 -6.57
CA LEU A 33 -0.34 0.48 -6.00
C LEU A 33 -0.84 1.91 -6.14
N GLY A 34 -0.02 2.89 -5.78
CA GLY A 34 -0.35 4.31 -5.91
C GLY A 34 -0.44 4.75 -7.37
N ARG A 35 0.43 4.23 -8.23
CA ARG A 35 0.41 4.48 -9.67
C ARG A 35 -0.90 4.03 -10.31
N VAL A 36 -1.35 2.82 -10.00
CA VAL A 36 -2.64 2.28 -10.45
C VAL A 36 -3.80 3.13 -9.90
N ALA A 37 -3.77 3.43 -8.61
CA ALA A 37 -4.81 4.25 -7.99
C ALA A 37 -4.91 5.64 -8.62
N ARG A 38 -3.79 6.31 -8.88
CA ARG A 38 -3.77 7.61 -9.58
C ARG A 38 -4.35 7.52 -10.99
N ARG A 39 -4.01 6.46 -11.73
CA ARG A 39 -4.49 6.25 -13.09
C ARG A 39 -6.00 6.04 -13.13
N ILE A 40 -6.52 5.12 -12.32
CA ILE A 40 -7.97 4.86 -12.23
C ILE A 40 -8.72 6.10 -11.78
N TRP A 41 -8.23 6.80 -10.76
CA TRP A 41 -8.83 8.02 -10.25
C TRP A 41 -8.90 9.11 -11.31
N ALA A 42 -7.78 9.43 -11.94
CA ALA A 42 -7.69 10.50 -12.92
C ALA A 42 -8.60 10.26 -14.13
N ILE A 43 -8.59 9.04 -14.69
CA ILE A 43 -9.43 8.66 -15.83
C ILE A 43 -10.91 8.73 -15.45
N THR A 44 -11.29 8.16 -14.31
CA THR A 44 -12.68 8.16 -13.85
C THR A 44 -13.19 9.57 -13.58
N LEU A 45 -12.41 10.40 -12.91
CA LEU A 45 -12.82 11.78 -12.61
C LEU A 45 -12.96 12.62 -13.89
N ARG A 46 -12.06 12.44 -14.85
CA ARG A 46 -12.13 13.12 -16.14
C ARG A 46 -13.30 12.64 -16.98
N ASP A 47 -13.39 11.34 -17.23
CA ASP A 47 -14.26 10.80 -18.28
C ASP A 47 -15.69 10.58 -17.79
N LYS A 48 -15.89 10.18 -16.54
CA LYS A 48 -17.22 9.96 -15.97
C LYS A 48 -17.82 11.21 -15.35
N TYR A 49 -17.01 12.05 -14.71
CA TYR A 49 -17.53 13.17 -13.92
C TYR A 49 -17.18 14.57 -14.50
N GLY A 50 -16.38 14.63 -15.56
CA GLY A 50 -16.00 15.90 -16.19
C GLY A 50 -15.18 16.81 -15.25
N ALA A 51 -14.46 16.26 -14.31
CA ALA A 51 -13.70 16.98 -13.30
C ALA A 51 -12.49 17.70 -13.89
N ASN A 52 -12.12 18.84 -13.31
CA ASN A 52 -10.93 19.60 -13.70
C ASN A 52 -9.62 18.88 -13.30
N GLU A 53 -8.48 19.39 -13.80
CA GLU A 53 -7.15 18.81 -13.55
C GLU A 53 -6.79 18.70 -12.06
N ARG A 54 -7.24 19.64 -11.22
CA ARG A 54 -6.96 19.61 -9.78
C ARG A 54 -7.68 18.45 -9.10
N SER A 55 -8.92 18.19 -9.49
CA SER A 55 -9.75 17.10 -8.97
C SER A 55 -9.25 15.71 -9.42
N GLN A 56 -8.61 15.64 -10.60
CA GLN A 56 -8.03 14.41 -11.15
C GLN A 56 -6.77 13.94 -10.39
N LYS A 57 -6.18 14.77 -9.55
CA LYS A 57 -4.96 14.46 -8.80
C LYS A 57 -5.31 13.70 -7.52
N LEU A 58 -5.08 12.39 -7.52
CA LEU A 58 -5.22 11.58 -6.31
C LEU A 58 -4.20 12.01 -5.27
N LYS A 59 -4.66 12.12 -4.02
CA LYS A 59 -3.79 12.34 -2.85
C LYS A 59 -3.88 11.13 -1.94
N TYR A 60 -2.74 10.59 -1.54
CA TYR A 60 -2.72 9.44 -0.66
C TYR A 60 -1.54 9.46 0.30
N HIS A 61 -1.81 8.92 1.45
CA HIS A 61 -0.85 8.64 2.50
C HIS A 61 -0.50 7.17 2.48
N ILE A 62 0.77 6.83 2.68
CA ILE A 62 1.21 5.45 2.89
C ILE A 62 1.73 5.27 4.31
N GLN A 63 1.32 4.17 4.92
CA GLN A 63 1.94 3.64 6.11
C GLN A 63 2.67 2.34 5.76
N THR A 64 3.89 2.16 6.24
CA THR A 64 4.56 0.86 6.15
C THR A 64 3.79 -0.17 6.97
N SER A 65 3.59 -1.37 6.40
CA SER A 65 2.72 -2.37 6.99
C SER A 65 3.34 -3.02 8.22
N GLY A 66 2.67 -2.95 9.37
CA GLY A 66 3.03 -3.70 10.55
C GLY A 66 2.91 -5.23 10.38
N ARG A 67 2.12 -5.68 9.40
CA ARG A 67 1.97 -7.10 9.07
C ARG A 67 3.26 -7.77 8.61
N SER A 68 4.19 -7.01 8.05
CA SER A 68 5.52 -7.48 7.63
C SER A 68 6.54 -7.49 8.75
N LEU A 69 6.18 -7.01 9.94
CA LEU A 69 7.07 -6.92 11.09
C LEU A 69 6.88 -8.15 12.00
N HIS A 70 7.97 -8.59 12.60
CA HIS A 70 7.99 -9.79 13.43
C HIS A 70 8.72 -9.51 14.76
N ALA A 71 8.29 -10.21 15.81
CA ALA A 71 8.93 -10.10 17.13
C ALA A 71 10.30 -10.79 17.20
N GLN A 72 10.46 -11.88 16.43
CA GLN A 72 11.77 -12.56 16.30
C GLN A 72 12.71 -11.71 15.47
N GLU A 73 13.98 -11.64 15.88
CA GLU A 73 15.02 -10.84 15.21
C GLU A 73 14.50 -9.43 14.89
N ILE A 74 13.99 -8.76 15.91
CA ILE A 74 13.30 -7.47 15.82
C ILE A 74 14.07 -6.40 15.03
N GLN A 75 15.42 -6.47 15.05
CA GLN A 75 16.29 -5.54 14.33
C GLN A 75 16.15 -5.67 12.81
N PHE A 76 15.73 -6.83 12.28
CA PHE A 76 15.47 -7.00 10.85
C PHE A 76 14.27 -6.21 10.37
N ASN A 77 13.40 -5.79 11.28
CA ASN A 77 12.25 -4.95 10.94
C ASN A 77 12.65 -3.59 10.37
N ASP A 78 13.77 -3.01 10.82
CA ASP A 78 14.27 -1.75 10.26
C ASP A 78 14.64 -1.90 8.77
N ILE A 79 15.17 -3.08 8.38
CA ILE A 79 15.47 -3.39 6.99
C ILE A 79 14.17 -3.49 6.17
N ARG A 80 13.18 -4.21 6.68
CA ARG A 80 11.86 -4.35 6.04
C ARG A 80 11.18 -3.00 5.87
N THR A 81 11.15 -2.21 6.92
CA THR A 81 10.57 -0.85 6.91
C THR A 81 11.30 0.07 5.93
N THR A 82 12.62 -0.07 5.79
CA THR A 82 13.40 0.70 4.81
C THR A 82 12.98 0.38 3.38
N LEU A 83 12.80 -0.90 3.04
CA LEU A 83 12.34 -1.32 1.70
C LEU A 83 10.91 -0.84 1.43
N GLN A 84 10.01 -0.97 2.41
CA GLN A 84 8.64 -0.47 2.29
C GLN A 84 8.59 1.04 2.09
N ALA A 85 9.42 1.79 2.81
CA ALA A 85 9.54 3.24 2.66
C ALA A 85 10.11 3.64 1.29
N LEU A 86 11.11 2.90 0.79
CA LEU A 86 11.67 3.12 -0.54
C LEU A 86 10.63 2.92 -1.63
N ILE A 87 9.86 1.85 -1.56
CA ILE A 87 8.75 1.56 -2.47
C ILE A 87 7.74 2.72 -2.45
N ALA A 88 7.32 3.19 -1.29
CA ALA A 88 6.36 4.27 -1.14
C ALA A 88 6.85 5.59 -1.74
N ILE A 89 8.11 5.94 -1.51
CA ILE A 89 8.73 7.16 -2.04
C ILE A 89 8.86 7.09 -3.55
N TYR A 90 9.26 5.94 -4.11
CA TYR A 90 9.38 5.76 -5.55
C TYR A 90 8.03 5.71 -6.27
N ASP A 91 6.98 5.32 -5.57
CA ASP A 91 5.60 5.39 -6.08
C ASP A 91 4.96 6.79 -5.89
N ASN A 92 5.73 7.79 -5.46
CA ASN A 92 5.30 9.18 -5.30
C ASN A 92 4.12 9.38 -4.35
N CYS A 93 4.13 8.74 -3.20
CA CYS A 93 3.13 9.03 -2.16
C CYS A 93 3.23 10.50 -1.70
N ASN A 94 2.10 11.10 -1.32
CA ASN A 94 2.06 12.48 -0.84
C ASN A 94 2.63 12.61 0.58
N SER A 95 2.47 11.58 1.39
CA SER A 95 3.04 11.52 2.73
C SER A 95 3.27 10.07 3.13
N LEU A 96 4.22 9.85 4.03
CA LEU A 96 4.65 8.54 4.47
C LEU A 96 4.79 8.48 5.98
N HIS A 97 4.25 7.42 6.57
CA HIS A 97 4.54 7.02 7.94
C HIS A 97 5.32 5.71 7.94
N THR A 98 6.48 5.71 8.55
CA THR A 98 7.28 4.51 8.83
C THR A 98 6.92 4.02 10.23
N THR A 99 6.50 2.75 10.32
CA THR A 99 6.03 2.16 11.58
C THR A 99 7.22 1.95 12.52
N PRO A 100 7.33 2.69 13.64
CA PRO A 100 8.38 2.50 14.62
C PRO A 100 7.93 1.55 15.74
N THR A 101 8.89 0.88 16.36
CA THR A 101 8.80 0.48 17.77
C THR A 101 9.22 1.66 18.66
N GLU A 102 8.96 1.63 19.95
CA GLU A 102 9.36 2.74 20.85
C GLU A 102 10.86 3.08 20.74
N GLU A 103 11.71 2.07 20.65
CA GLU A 103 13.15 2.25 20.47
C GLU A 103 13.56 2.72 19.07
N SER A 104 12.70 2.54 18.08
CA SER A 104 13.02 2.79 16.68
C SER A 104 12.45 4.09 16.11
N VAL A 105 11.76 4.93 16.90
CA VAL A 105 11.19 6.21 16.43
C VAL A 105 12.24 7.06 15.69
N ARG A 106 13.44 7.21 16.27
CA ARG A 106 14.51 7.95 15.64
C ARG A 106 14.99 7.29 14.34
N ARG A 107 15.06 5.95 14.29
CA ARG A 107 15.44 5.19 13.10
C ARG A 107 14.35 5.28 12.02
N ALA A 108 13.09 5.21 12.38
CA ALA A 108 11.97 5.38 11.46
C ALA A 108 11.99 6.74 10.73
N MET A 109 12.32 7.83 11.45
CA MET A 109 12.54 9.13 10.82
C MET A 109 13.81 9.14 9.96
N ALA A 110 14.89 8.53 10.44
CA ALA A 110 16.16 8.46 9.71
C ALA A 110 16.02 7.72 8.38
N ILE A 111 15.24 6.66 8.30
CA ILE A 111 14.95 5.93 7.06
C ILE A 111 14.48 6.89 5.97
N GLN A 112 13.47 7.71 6.25
CA GLN A 112 12.94 8.66 5.27
C GLN A 112 13.97 9.74 4.90
N LEU A 113 14.73 10.23 5.87
CA LEU A 113 15.77 11.26 5.64
C LEU A 113 16.91 10.70 4.80
N ILE A 114 17.36 9.48 5.05
CA ILE A 114 18.42 8.81 4.28
C ILE A 114 17.96 8.63 2.83
N ILE A 115 16.76 8.09 2.60
CA ILE A 115 16.23 7.91 1.25
C ILE A 115 16.14 9.24 0.51
N ASN A 116 15.65 10.30 1.16
CA ASN A 116 15.41 11.58 0.51
C ASN A 116 16.67 12.45 0.37
N ARG A 117 17.66 12.31 1.24
CA ARG A 117 18.79 13.23 1.30
C ARG A 117 20.13 12.60 0.92
N GLU A 118 20.37 11.35 1.31
CA GLU A 118 21.61 10.65 1.01
C GLU A 118 21.51 9.84 -0.28
N TRP A 119 20.44 9.09 -0.47
CA TRP A 119 20.20 8.28 -1.66
C TRP A 119 20.01 9.12 -2.93
N GLY A 120 19.32 10.25 -2.84
CA GLY A 120 19.28 11.27 -3.87
C GLY A 120 18.42 10.96 -5.10
N LEU A 121 17.98 9.74 -5.34
CA LEU A 121 17.19 9.38 -6.53
C LEU A 121 15.76 9.93 -6.46
N ALA A 122 15.25 10.17 -5.26
CA ALA A 122 13.95 10.80 -5.02
C ALA A 122 13.86 12.27 -5.49
N LYS A 123 14.99 12.88 -5.89
CA LYS A 123 15.01 14.20 -6.53
C LYS A 123 14.48 14.21 -7.96
N ASN A 124 14.31 13.04 -8.55
CA ASN A 124 13.75 12.90 -9.88
C ASN A 124 12.23 12.64 -9.78
N GLU A 125 11.47 13.27 -10.64
CA GLU A 125 10.06 12.93 -10.81
C GLU A 125 9.96 11.57 -11.50
N ASN A 126 9.05 10.73 -11.00
CA ASN A 126 8.74 9.43 -11.60
C ASN A 126 9.98 8.57 -11.88
N THR A 127 10.73 8.24 -10.84
CA THR A 127 11.98 7.46 -10.90
C THR A 127 11.81 6.07 -11.54
N SER A 128 10.60 5.54 -11.54
CA SER A 128 10.26 4.22 -12.10
C SER A 128 9.78 4.27 -13.56
N GLN A 129 9.69 5.46 -14.17
CA GLN A 129 9.25 5.62 -15.54
C GLN A 129 10.16 4.87 -16.53
N GLY A 130 9.54 4.15 -17.46
CA GLY A 130 10.25 3.38 -18.47
C GLY A 130 10.84 2.07 -17.98
N SER A 131 10.63 1.73 -16.72
CA SER A 131 10.97 0.41 -16.21
C SER A 131 9.97 -0.62 -16.73
N PHE A 132 10.46 -1.58 -17.50
CA PHE A 132 9.63 -2.63 -18.10
C PHE A 132 8.75 -3.36 -17.06
N ILE A 133 9.34 -3.79 -15.96
CA ILE A 133 8.59 -4.50 -14.91
C ILE A 133 7.52 -3.62 -14.24
N ILE A 134 7.79 -2.34 -14.08
CA ILE A 134 6.83 -1.41 -13.47
C ILE A 134 5.63 -1.18 -14.40
N GLU A 135 5.86 -1.04 -15.69
CA GLU A 135 4.77 -0.86 -16.66
C GLU A 135 3.89 -2.11 -16.74
N GLU A 136 4.48 -3.28 -16.86
CA GLU A 136 3.77 -4.58 -16.91
C GLU A 136 2.97 -4.81 -15.62
N LEU A 137 3.60 -4.63 -14.46
CA LEU A 137 2.94 -4.83 -13.17
C LEU A 137 1.80 -3.82 -12.94
N THR A 138 1.94 -2.60 -13.47
CA THR A 138 0.88 -1.59 -13.42
C THR A 138 -0.36 -2.05 -14.18
N GLU A 139 -0.19 -2.60 -15.39
CA GLU A 139 -1.29 -3.08 -16.21
C GLU A 139 -1.98 -4.29 -15.57
N LEU A 140 -1.21 -5.25 -15.10
CA LEU A 140 -1.74 -6.45 -14.42
C LEU A 140 -2.52 -6.08 -13.15
N LEU A 141 -2.00 -5.18 -12.34
CA LEU A 141 -2.68 -4.77 -11.12
C LEU A 141 -3.93 -3.94 -11.42
N GLU A 142 -3.89 -3.07 -12.43
CA GLU A 142 -5.06 -2.31 -12.86
C GLU A 142 -6.21 -3.23 -13.29
N GLU A 143 -5.92 -4.25 -14.10
CA GLU A 143 -6.92 -5.25 -14.53
C GLU A 143 -7.53 -5.98 -13.33
N ALA A 144 -6.69 -6.41 -12.39
CA ALA A 144 -7.15 -7.10 -11.19
C ALA A 144 -8.04 -6.21 -10.32
N VAL A 145 -7.68 -4.94 -10.15
CA VAL A 145 -8.48 -3.96 -9.37
C VAL A 145 -9.82 -3.67 -10.04
N LEU A 146 -9.83 -3.46 -11.36
CA LEU A 146 -11.08 -3.22 -12.10
C LEU A 146 -12.01 -4.43 -12.04
N THR A 147 -11.48 -5.64 -12.18
CA THR A 147 -12.24 -6.88 -12.00
C THR A 147 -12.88 -6.96 -10.60
N GLU A 148 -12.14 -6.56 -9.57
CA GLU A 148 -12.66 -6.57 -8.20
C GLU A 148 -13.72 -5.47 -7.99
N PHE A 149 -13.60 -4.32 -8.64
CA PHE A 149 -14.64 -3.29 -8.64
C PHE A 149 -15.95 -3.77 -9.29
N GLU A 150 -15.87 -4.53 -10.38
CA GLU A 150 -17.04 -5.16 -10.99
C GLU A 150 -17.73 -6.12 -10.03
N ARG A 151 -16.96 -6.99 -9.36
CA ARG A 151 -17.50 -7.91 -8.36
C ARG A 151 -18.19 -7.20 -7.20
N ILE A 152 -17.69 -6.06 -6.77
CA ILE A 152 -18.31 -5.22 -5.74
C ILE A 152 -19.57 -4.54 -6.29
N ALA A 153 -19.52 -4.03 -7.53
CA ALA A 153 -20.66 -3.40 -8.18
C ALA A 153 -21.85 -4.35 -8.34
N ASP A 154 -21.60 -5.59 -8.76
CA ASP A 154 -22.61 -6.65 -8.91
C ASP A 154 -23.33 -7.01 -7.59
N ARG A 155 -22.69 -6.68 -6.46
CA ARG A 155 -23.25 -6.89 -5.11
C ARG A 155 -24.01 -5.68 -4.55
N GLY A 156 -24.29 -4.70 -5.40
CA GLY A 156 -24.94 -3.45 -4.98
C GLY A 156 -23.97 -2.38 -4.49
N GLY A 157 -22.73 -2.43 -4.96
CA GLY A 157 -21.67 -1.49 -4.58
C GLY A 157 -21.06 -1.81 -3.22
N VAL A 158 -20.32 -0.85 -2.67
CA VAL A 158 -19.59 -1.04 -1.39
C VAL A 158 -20.54 -1.44 -0.26
N LEU A 159 -21.69 -0.79 -0.13
CA LEU A 159 -22.63 -1.06 0.95
C LEU A 159 -23.27 -2.45 0.81
N GLY A 160 -23.75 -2.81 -0.37
CA GLY A 160 -24.31 -4.13 -0.62
C GLY A 160 -23.31 -5.27 -0.41
N ALA A 161 -22.06 -5.08 -0.84
CA ALA A 161 -20.98 -6.03 -0.58
C ALA A 161 -20.64 -6.13 0.91
N MET A 162 -20.72 -5.04 1.67
CA MET A 162 -20.50 -5.04 3.13
C MET A 162 -21.62 -5.79 3.87
N GLU A 163 -22.88 -5.63 3.47
CA GLU A 163 -24.03 -6.33 4.07
C GLU A 163 -23.90 -7.85 3.97
N THR A 164 -23.29 -8.34 2.89
CA THR A 164 -23.03 -9.78 2.69
C THR A 164 -21.70 -10.24 3.27
N GLY A 165 -20.91 -9.35 3.87
CA GLY A 165 -19.59 -9.65 4.42
C GLY A 165 -18.52 -9.96 3.38
N TYR A 166 -18.71 -9.57 2.11
CA TYR A 166 -17.83 -9.92 1.01
C TYR A 166 -16.39 -9.45 1.22
N GLN A 167 -16.17 -8.15 1.50
CA GLN A 167 -14.83 -7.59 1.71
C GLN A 167 -14.16 -8.26 2.92
N ARG A 168 -14.90 -8.46 4.01
CA ARG A 168 -14.37 -9.11 5.21
C ARG A 168 -13.96 -10.55 4.93
N GLY A 169 -14.79 -11.30 4.19
CA GLY A 169 -14.48 -12.67 3.79
C GLY A 169 -13.19 -12.74 2.98
N LYS A 170 -13.06 -11.89 1.96
CA LYS A 170 -11.84 -11.81 1.14
C LYS A 170 -10.59 -11.50 1.95
N ILE A 171 -10.66 -10.55 2.86
CA ILE A 171 -9.53 -10.18 3.73
C ILE A 171 -9.15 -11.37 4.65
N GLN A 172 -10.13 -12.09 5.17
CA GLN A 172 -9.88 -13.26 6.02
C GLN A 172 -9.26 -14.41 5.25
N ASP A 173 -9.75 -14.72 4.04
CA ASP A 173 -9.22 -15.77 3.18
C ASP A 173 -7.76 -15.50 2.81
N GLU A 174 -7.45 -14.28 2.38
CA GLU A 174 -6.07 -13.85 2.06
C GLU A 174 -5.17 -13.91 3.30
N SER A 175 -5.66 -13.47 4.45
CA SER A 175 -4.91 -13.54 5.69
C SER A 175 -4.57 -14.97 6.08
N MET A 176 -5.52 -15.88 5.94
CA MET A 176 -5.30 -17.31 6.21
C MET A 176 -4.28 -17.91 5.24
N THR A 177 -4.36 -17.57 3.96
CA THR A 177 -3.39 -18.02 2.95
C THR A 177 -1.96 -17.61 3.32
N TYR A 178 -1.75 -16.34 3.69
CA TYR A 178 -0.44 -15.86 4.13
C TYR A 178 0.07 -16.58 5.38
N GLU A 179 -0.79 -16.80 6.36
CA GLU A 179 -0.39 -17.53 7.57
C GLU A 179 -0.02 -18.99 7.30
N MET A 180 -0.74 -19.64 6.39
CA MET A 180 -0.39 -20.99 5.95
C MET A 180 0.96 -21.03 5.23
N LEU A 181 1.21 -20.13 4.30
CA LEU A 181 2.48 -20.03 3.57
C LEU A 181 3.68 -19.75 4.50
N LYS A 182 3.48 -18.94 5.53
CA LYS A 182 4.48 -18.72 6.58
C LYS A 182 4.73 -19.99 7.40
N HIS A 183 3.66 -20.69 7.76
CA HIS A 183 3.74 -21.91 8.57
C HIS A 183 4.44 -23.06 7.82
N THR A 184 4.14 -23.23 6.53
CA THR A 184 4.78 -24.25 5.68
C THR A 184 6.21 -23.88 5.29
N GLY A 185 6.59 -22.62 5.40
CA GLY A 185 7.88 -22.10 4.96
C GLY A 185 7.95 -21.78 3.46
N GLU A 186 6.85 -21.92 2.72
CA GLU A 186 6.77 -21.50 1.31
C GLU A 186 6.94 -19.98 1.16
N LEU A 187 6.48 -19.21 2.14
CA LEU A 187 6.81 -17.80 2.28
C LEU A 187 7.97 -17.65 3.28
N PRO A 188 9.22 -17.44 2.80
CA PRO A 188 10.36 -17.31 3.69
C PRO A 188 10.33 -15.99 4.43
N ILE A 189 10.43 -16.04 5.76
CA ILE A 189 10.56 -14.89 6.64
C ILE A 189 11.90 -15.01 7.36
N ILE A 190 12.84 -14.15 6.98
CA ILE A 190 14.21 -14.16 7.50
C ILE A 190 14.21 -13.88 9.00
N GLY A 191 14.90 -14.73 9.76
CA GLY A 191 14.94 -14.70 11.22
C GLY A 191 13.74 -15.32 11.92
N VAL A 192 12.68 -15.70 11.18
CA VAL A 192 11.46 -16.29 11.74
C VAL A 192 11.31 -17.76 11.38
N ASN A 193 11.15 -18.08 10.10
CA ASN A 193 11.06 -19.47 9.61
C ASN A 193 12.26 -19.87 8.74
N THR A 194 13.07 -18.91 8.31
CA THR A 194 14.23 -19.07 7.43
C THR A 194 15.40 -18.28 8.02
N PHE A 195 16.64 -18.78 7.90
CA PHE A 195 17.84 -18.13 8.42
C PHE A 195 17.71 -17.76 9.92
N ARG A 196 17.24 -18.70 10.71
CA ARG A 196 17.03 -18.51 12.16
C ARG A 196 18.37 -18.44 12.89
N ASN A 197 18.45 -17.60 13.91
CA ASN A 197 19.58 -17.55 14.80
C ASN A 197 19.58 -18.80 15.72
N PRO A 198 20.58 -19.68 15.66
CA PRO A 198 20.60 -20.91 16.47
C PRO A 198 20.79 -20.66 17.96
N ASN A 199 21.16 -19.45 18.37
CA ASN A 199 21.45 -19.09 19.75
C ASN A 199 20.36 -18.23 20.42
N THR A 200 19.26 -17.95 19.74
CA THR A 200 18.14 -17.24 20.36
C THR A 200 17.16 -18.22 20.99
N ASP A 201 16.83 -17.97 22.26
CA ASP A 201 15.62 -18.52 22.85
C ASP A 201 14.41 -18.05 22.02
N ASP A 202 13.55 -18.99 21.63
CA ASP A 202 12.32 -18.72 20.85
C ASP A 202 11.25 -17.93 21.66
N THR A 203 11.64 -17.29 22.74
CA THR A 203 10.73 -16.50 23.57
C THR A 203 10.43 -15.18 22.85
N PRO A 204 9.18 -14.95 22.40
CA PRO A 204 8.81 -13.68 21.80
C PRO A 204 9.08 -12.56 22.81
N GLN A 205 9.87 -11.57 22.41
CA GLN A 205 9.92 -10.32 23.17
C GLN A 205 8.54 -9.67 23.02
N VAL A 206 7.82 -9.58 24.11
CA VAL A 206 6.54 -8.87 24.16
C VAL A 206 6.86 -7.39 23.95
N LEU A 207 6.36 -6.85 22.85
CA LEU A 207 6.42 -5.43 22.52
C LEU A 207 5.36 -4.66 23.30
#